data_4cd74d86b553920d89e3cf2d15ece4d8
#
_entry.id   4cd74d86b553920d89e3cf2d15ece4d8
#
_cell.length_a   1.000
_cell.length_b   1.000
_cell.length_c   1.000
_cell.angle_alpha   90.00
_cell.angle_beta   90.00
_cell.angle_gamma   90.00
#
_symmetry.space_group_name_H-M   'P 1'
#
loop_
_entity.id
_entity.type
_entity.pdbx_description
1 polymer ?
#
loop_
_entity_poly.entity_id
_entity_poly.type
_entity_poly.pdbx_seq_one_letter_code
_entity_poly.pdbx_strand_id
1 'polypeptide(L)'
;MLPAAGAKCLSALRRVPAGRAVRVTEQCGSEGDVCAFALPAGAAPLSAECVTGRPLTLAPGDVFLGTPGYRESTRWVVGSVPDGGLVPGSEYWLLADCGTVGALAGDSPREKGHLGRVVFRGVAQDAAGMPLNIRQFARSLPQSDAVDQDAPVFVVVGTSSEVGKTTAAVNILRALRRSGHAQVAALKATGTSSLAELHSYQDFGAAPCFDCVDFGLPTTYPSGRHDIGAVFAAMLDACLCSDADAVLVECGGDILGANVPVFLEHVMRRRPGAKLILAASDSLAALGAKSVLAGMGLAITLIAGPCTDTPTIEQRTRDLCGVPAMNLARSGTTAPF
;
A
#
# COMPACT_ATOMS: atom_id res chain seq x y z
N MET A 1 -27.29 -3.05 19.60
CA MET A 1 -25.82 -2.99 19.79
C MET A 1 -25.26 -4.39 19.66
N LEU A 2 -24.31 -4.58 18.78
CA LEU A 2 -23.62 -5.86 18.59
C LEU A 2 -22.33 -5.84 19.43
N PRO A 3 -21.97 -6.94 20.14
CA PRO A 3 -20.66 -7.03 20.78
C PRO A 3 -19.59 -7.13 19.69
N ALA A 4 -18.48 -6.41 19.86
CA ALA A 4 -17.32 -6.56 18.99
C ALA A 4 -16.50 -7.85 19.31
N ALA A 5 -16.83 -8.50 20.42
CA ALA A 5 -16.18 -9.75 20.85
C ALA A 5 -16.46 -10.87 19.85
N GLY A 6 -15.42 -11.55 19.39
CA GLY A 6 -15.50 -12.65 18.42
C GLY A 6 -15.49 -12.22 16.95
N ALA A 7 -15.52 -10.92 16.64
CA ALA A 7 -15.35 -10.45 15.27
C ALA A 7 -13.90 -10.67 14.77
N LYS A 8 -13.77 -11.08 13.51
CA LYS A 8 -12.45 -11.23 12.87
C LYS A 8 -11.87 -9.85 12.57
N CYS A 9 -10.68 -9.52 13.05
CA CYS A 9 -10.01 -8.25 12.76
C CYS A 9 -9.12 -8.39 11.53
N LEU A 10 -9.26 -7.47 10.56
CA LEU A 10 -8.47 -7.45 9.35
C LEU A 10 -7.25 -6.52 9.47
N SER A 11 -6.28 -6.70 8.61
CA SER A 11 -4.92 -6.13 8.76
C SER A 11 -4.84 -4.60 8.71
N ALA A 12 -5.81 -3.93 8.08
CA ALA A 12 -5.93 -2.47 8.18
C ALA A 12 -6.15 -1.97 9.62
N LEU A 13 -6.54 -2.86 10.54
CA LEU A 13 -6.71 -2.55 11.96
C LEU A 13 -5.57 -3.08 12.85
N ARG A 14 -4.46 -3.54 12.27
CA ARG A 14 -3.36 -4.19 13.00
C ARG A 14 -2.77 -3.36 14.14
N ARG A 15 -2.93 -2.05 14.10
CA ARG A 15 -2.44 -1.14 15.14
C ARG A 15 -3.48 -0.86 16.24
N VAL A 16 -4.72 -1.23 16.03
CA VAL A 16 -5.76 -1.13 17.04
C VAL A 16 -5.53 -2.23 18.08
N PRO A 17 -5.32 -1.90 19.36
CA PRO A 17 -5.05 -2.92 20.37
C PRO A 17 -6.19 -3.93 20.49
N ALA A 18 -5.85 -5.20 20.67
CA ALA A 18 -6.83 -6.26 20.84
C ALA A 18 -7.77 -5.94 22.05
N GLY A 19 -9.08 -6.15 21.84
CA GLY A 19 -10.10 -5.85 22.85
C GLY A 19 -10.43 -4.36 23.02
N ARG A 20 -9.80 -3.45 22.28
CA ARG A 20 -10.12 -2.01 22.36
C ARG A 20 -11.55 -1.72 21.87
N ALA A 21 -12.01 -2.40 20.81
CA ALA A 21 -13.38 -2.33 20.33
C ALA A 21 -14.29 -3.20 21.20
N VAL A 22 -15.23 -2.57 21.91
CA VAL A 22 -16.10 -3.26 22.88
C VAL A 22 -17.51 -3.42 22.36
N ARG A 23 -18.04 -2.43 21.66
CA ARG A 23 -19.40 -2.40 21.12
C ARG A 23 -19.45 -1.71 19.77
N VAL A 24 -20.52 -1.96 19.01
CA VAL A 24 -20.80 -1.34 17.73
C VAL A 24 -22.08 -0.54 17.83
N THR A 25 -22.07 0.69 17.33
CA THR A 25 -23.20 1.60 17.30
C THR A 25 -23.62 1.89 15.87
N GLU A 26 -24.93 2.12 15.67
CA GLU A 26 -25.50 2.46 14.37
C GLU A 26 -25.21 3.92 13.98
N GLN A 27 -23.92 4.23 13.85
CA GLN A 27 -23.42 5.52 13.35
C GLN A 27 -22.89 5.34 11.93
N CYS A 28 -23.00 6.39 11.11
CA CYS A 28 -22.36 6.41 9.80
C CYS A 28 -20.84 6.32 9.96
N GLY A 29 -20.19 5.49 9.11
CA GLY A 29 -18.77 5.26 9.16
C GLY A 29 -18.01 6.18 8.20
N SER A 30 -17.02 6.89 8.72
CA SER A 30 -16.12 7.72 7.95
C SER A 30 -14.79 7.03 7.69
N GLU A 31 -13.99 7.57 6.78
CA GLU A 31 -12.65 7.05 6.47
C GLU A 31 -11.80 6.87 7.72
N GLY A 32 -11.20 5.70 7.83
CA GLY A 32 -10.33 5.34 8.96
C GLY A 32 -11.08 4.90 10.23
N ASP A 33 -12.41 5.00 10.30
CA ASP A 33 -13.15 4.49 11.45
C ASP A 33 -13.02 2.97 11.55
N VAL A 34 -12.94 2.48 12.78
CA VAL A 34 -13.02 1.03 13.06
C VAL A 34 -14.48 0.62 12.96
N CYS A 35 -14.82 -0.17 11.95
CA CYS A 35 -16.19 -0.49 11.58
C CYS A 35 -16.44 -1.99 11.57
N ALA A 36 -17.66 -2.38 11.97
CA ALA A 36 -18.13 -3.73 11.83
C ALA A 36 -18.89 -3.95 10.52
N PHE A 37 -18.58 -5.06 9.88
CA PHE A 37 -19.22 -5.52 8.65
C PHE A 37 -19.65 -6.97 8.80
N ALA A 38 -20.69 -7.36 8.07
CA ALA A 38 -21.13 -8.76 8.00
C ALA A 38 -21.14 -9.24 6.56
N LEU A 39 -20.67 -10.46 6.34
CA LEU A 39 -20.84 -11.13 5.07
C LEU A 39 -22.28 -11.70 4.99
N PRO A 40 -23.10 -11.33 3.97
CA PRO A 40 -24.45 -11.87 3.85
C PRO A 40 -24.50 -13.39 3.82
N ALA A 41 -25.54 -13.99 4.38
CA ALA A 41 -25.69 -15.45 4.47
C ALA A 41 -25.68 -16.17 3.12
N GLY A 42 -26.09 -15.51 2.05
CA GLY A 42 -26.10 -16.06 0.68
C GLY A 42 -24.86 -15.68 -0.16
N ALA A 43 -23.88 -14.98 0.42
CA ALA A 43 -22.68 -14.57 -0.30
C ALA A 43 -21.71 -15.74 -0.50
N ALA A 44 -20.83 -15.63 -1.51
CA ALA A 44 -19.66 -16.50 -1.60
C ALA A 44 -18.63 -16.15 -0.51
N PRO A 45 -17.83 -17.11 -0.03
CA PRO A 45 -16.73 -16.82 0.88
C PRO A 45 -15.75 -15.82 0.26
N LEU A 46 -15.20 -14.91 1.08
CA LEU A 46 -14.23 -13.90 0.66
C LEU A 46 -12.86 -14.19 1.25
N SER A 47 -11.81 -13.96 0.45
CA SER A 47 -10.45 -13.91 0.95
C SER A 47 -10.20 -12.57 1.64
N ALA A 48 -9.49 -12.60 2.77
CA ALA A 48 -9.08 -11.43 3.52
C ALA A 48 -7.74 -11.69 4.22
N GLU A 49 -7.16 -10.69 4.83
CA GLU A 49 -5.91 -10.76 5.57
C GLU A 49 -6.15 -10.38 7.04
N CYS A 50 -5.80 -11.26 7.97
CA CYS A 50 -5.92 -10.96 9.40
C CYS A 50 -4.80 -10.01 9.88
N VAL A 51 -4.92 -9.51 11.11
CA VAL A 51 -3.97 -8.55 11.72
C VAL A 51 -2.51 -9.01 11.78
N THR A 52 -2.25 -10.29 11.55
CA THR A 52 -0.87 -10.85 11.49
C THR A 52 -0.40 -11.12 10.06
N GLY A 53 -1.16 -10.71 9.03
CA GLY A 53 -0.83 -10.95 7.62
C GLY A 53 -1.17 -12.36 7.11
N ARG A 54 -1.71 -13.24 7.97
CA ARG A 54 -2.13 -14.58 7.54
C ARG A 54 -3.41 -14.49 6.69
N PRO A 55 -3.47 -15.19 5.55
CA PRO A 55 -4.70 -15.31 4.79
C PRO A 55 -5.86 -15.85 5.64
N LEU A 56 -7.03 -15.27 5.47
CA LEU A 56 -8.24 -15.56 6.21
C LEU A 56 -9.41 -15.69 5.24
N THR A 57 -10.27 -16.69 5.45
CA THR A 57 -11.55 -16.80 4.75
C THR A 57 -12.66 -16.25 5.62
N LEU A 58 -13.41 -15.30 5.07
CA LEU A 58 -14.68 -14.83 5.62
C LEU A 58 -15.78 -15.73 5.05
N ALA A 59 -16.47 -16.43 5.90
CA ALA A 59 -17.61 -17.28 5.54
C ALA A 59 -18.93 -16.51 5.60
N PRO A 60 -19.97 -16.93 4.86
CA PRO A 60 -21.31 -16.36 4.98
C PRO A 60 -21.77 -16.31 6.45
N GLY A 61 -22.28 -15.15 6.87
CA GLY A 61 -22.68 -14.90 8.25
C GLY A 61 -21.58 -14.40 9.18
N ASP A 62 -20.32 -14.46 8.78
CA ASP A 62 -19.21 -13.90 9.58
C ASP A 62 -19.36 -12.39 9.79
N VAL A 63 -19.00 -11.94 10.98
CA VAL A 63 -18.79 -10.53 11.30
C VAL A 63 -17.30 -10.27 11.41
N PHE A 64 -16.84 -9.19 10.81
CA PHE A 64 -15.46 -8.77 10.87
C PHE A 64 -15.34 -7.26 11.12
N LEU A 65 -14.20 -6.85 11.62
CA LEU A 65 -13.82 -5.45 11.75
C LEU A 65 -12.86 -5.07 10.62
N GLY A 66 -13.16 -3.96 9.97
CA GLY A 66 -12.39 -3.34 8.92
C GLY A 66 -12.54 -1.81 9.00
N THR A 67 -12.20 -1.11 7.93
CA THR A 67 -12.23 0.35 7.89
C THR A 67 -12.76 0.87 6.56
N PRO A 68 -13.58 1.94 6.55
CA PRO A 68 -13.90 2.64 5.31
C PRO A 68 -12.66 3.29 4.70
N GLY A 69 -12.54 3.18 3.38
CA GLY A 69 -11.41 3.78 2.66
C GLY A 69 -11.63 3.79 1.14
N TYR A 70 -10.64 4.28 0.44
CA TYR A 70 -10.68 4.48 -1.01
C TYR A 70 -9.79 3.45 -1.71
N ARG A 71 -10.16 3.08 -2.92
CA ARG A 71 -9.31 2.31 -3.84
C ARG A 71 -9.54 2.75 -5.27
N GLU A 72 -8.45 2.95 -5.99
CA GLU A 72 -8.46 3.20 -7.43
C GLU A 72 -7.39 2.29 -8.05
N SER A 73 -7.81 1.13 -8.51
CA SER A 73 -6.92 0.18 -9.15
C SER A 73 -7.11 0.21 -10.66
N THR A 74 -6.02 0.29 -11.39
CA THR A 74 -6.03 0.24 -12.87
C THR A 74 -6.54 -1.09 -13.42
N ARG A 75 -6.63 -2.15 -12.60
CA ARG A 75 -6.99 -3.50 -13.05
C ARG A 75 -8.19 -4.09 -12.36
N TRP A 76 -8.47 -3.70 -11.09
CA TRP A 76 -9.40 -4.44 -10.25
C TRP A 76 -10.68 -3.66 -9.97
N VAL A 77 -10.61 -2.63 -9.17
CA VAL A 77 -11.77 -1.99 -8.61
C VAL A 77 -11.51 -0.51 -8.33
N VAL A 78 -12.54 0.30 -8.53
CA VAL A 78 -12.61 1.68 -8.06
C VAL A 78 -13.73 1.78 -7.05
N GLY A 79 -13.43 2.30 -5.87
CA GLY A 79 -14.39 2.47 -4.80
C GLY A 79 -14.02 3.60 -3.86
N SER A 80 -15.01 4.16 -3.20
CA SER A 80 -14.87 5.36 -2.37
C SER A 80 -15.74 5.31 -1.13
N VAL A 81 -15.44 6.19 -0.18
CA VAL A 81 -16.35 6.48 0.93
C VAL A 81 -17.31 7.58 0.48
N PRO A 82 -18.63 7.37 0.51
CA PRO A 82 -19.60 8.41 0.18
C PRO A 82 -19.45 9.64 1.08
N ASP A 83 -19.88 10.82 0.60
CA ASP A 83 -19.76 12.08 1.35
C ASP A 83 -20.43 12.04 2.73
N GLY A 84 -21.57 11.34 2.85
CA GLY A 84 -22.27 11.10 4.13
C GLY A 84 -21.70 9.96 4.96
N GLY A 85 -20.62 9.29 4.52
CA GLY A 85 -20.10 8.08 5.12
C GLY A 85 -20.88 6.82 4.76
N LEU A 86 -20.51 5.69 5.36
CA LEU A 86 -21.20 4.42 5.20
C LEU A 86 -22.41 4.39 6.15
N VAL A 87 -23.60 4.06 5.61
CA VAL A 87 -24.86 4.05 6.35
C VAL A 87 -25.13 2.65 6.90
N PRO A 88 -25.41 2.47 8.20
CA PRO A 88 -25.72 1.17 8.80
C PRO A 88 -26.87 0.46 8.10
N GLY A 89 -26.73 -0.85 7.90
CA GLY A 89 -27.68 -1.70 7.17
C GLY A 89 -27.52 -1.69 5.65
N SER A 90 -26.75 -0.76 5.08
CA SER A 90 -26.49 -0.69 3.64
C SER A 90 -25.37 -1.64 3.22
N GLU A 91 -25.42 -2.04 1.93
CA GLU A 91 -24.39 -2.87 1.31
C GLU A 91 -23.26 -2.02 0.73
N TYR A 92 -22.03 -2.50 0.95
CA TYR A 92 -20.79 -1.96 0.41
C TYR A 92 -19.90 -3.09 -0.11
N TRP A 93 -18.69 -2.79 -0.53
CA TRP A 93 -17.77 -3.76 -1.09
C TRP A 93 -16.46 -3.83 -0.30
N LEU A 94 -15.99 -5.05 -0.06
CA LEU A 94 -14.63 -5.27 0.40
C LEU A 94 -13.69 -4.91 -0.76
N LEU A 95 -13.08 -3.74 -0.69
CA LEU A 95 -12.23 -3.19 -1.76
C LEU A 95 -10.81 -3.75 -1.74
N ALA A 96 -10.33 -4.19 -0.58
CA ALA A 96 -9.01 -4.79 -0.41
C ALA A 96 -9.01 -5.83 0.72
N ASP A 97 -8.19 -6.84 0.57
CA ASP A 97 -8.05 -7.98 1.50
C ASP A 97 -7.67 -7.53 2.92
N CYS A 98 -6.99 -6.41 3.06
CA CYS A 98 -6.65 -5.82 4.35
C CYS A 98 -7.86 -5.32 5.16
N GLY A 99 -9.07 -5.27 4.57
CA GLY A 99 -10.29 -4.84 5.26
C GLY A 99 -10.73 -3.43 4.93
N THR A 100 -10.23 -2.84 3.85
CA THR A 100 -10.74 -1.58 3.33
C THR A 100 -12.09 -1.81 2.64
N VAL A 101 -13.12 -1.04 3.05
CA VAL A 101 -14.49 -1.16 2.55
C VAL A 101 -14.98 0.19 2.02
N GLY A 102 -15.78 0.17 0.94
CA GLY A 102 -16.37 1.39 0.36
C GLY A 102 -17.49 1.09 -0.62
N ALA A 103 -18.10 2.15 -1.14
CA ALA A 103 -19.04 2.08 -2.25
C ALA A 103 -18.28 1.80 -3.55
N LEU A 104 -18.78 0.86 -4.36
CA LEU A 104 -18.19 0.55 -5.66
C LEU A 104 -18.54 1.66 -6.66
N ALA A 105 -17.54 2.26 -7.27
CA ALA A 105 -17.68 3.19 -8.39
C ALA A 105 -17.48 2.51 -9.75
N GLY A 106 -16.71 1.42 -9.80
CA GLY A 106 -16.50 0.60 -10.98
C GLY A 106 -15.70 -0.66 -10.70
N ASP A 107 -15.90 -1.70 -11.49
CA ASP A 107 -15.16 -2.95 -11.43
C ASP A 107 -14.61 -3.33 -12.81
N SER A 108 -13.53 -4.09 -12.83
CA SER A 108 -13.02 -4.66 -14.07
C SER A 108 -13.89 -5.85 -14.49
N PRO A 109 -14.39 -5.89 -15.74
CA PRO A 109 -15.18 -7.03 -16.22
C PRO A 109 -14.35 -8.33 -16.26
N ARG A 110 -13.03 -8.26 -16.16
CA ARG A 110 -12.12 -9.41 -16.23
C ARG A 110 -11.87 -10.09 -14.89
N GLU A 111 -12.15 -9.40 -13.77
CA GLU A 111 -11.65 -9.81 -12.44
C GLU A 111 -12.75 -9.82 -11.37
N LYS A 112 -13.92 -10.34 -11.71
CA LYS A 112 -15.10 -10.36 -10.81
C LYS A 112 -14.97 -11.26 -9.56
N GLY A 113 -13.97 -12.13 -9.49
CA GLY A 113 -13.88 -13.19 -8.47
C GLY A 113 -13.40 -12.75 -7.09
N HIS A 114 -12.86 -11.54 -6.93
CA HIS A 114 -12.25 -11.07 -5.67
C HIS A 114 -13.06 -10.02 -4.93
N LEU A 115 -14.18 -9.55 -5.52
CA LEU A 115 -15.01 -8.53 -4.92
C LEU A 115 -16.22 -9.16 -4.23
N GLY A 116 -16.39 -8.84 -2.96
CA GLY A 116 -17.54 -9.31 -2.20
C GLY A 116 -18.32 -8.18 -1.57
N ARG A 117 -19.66 -8.32 -1.61
CA ARG A 117 -20.56 -7.42 -0.90
C ARG A 117 -20.57 -7.74 0.57
N VAL A 118 -20.57 -6.70 1.37
CA VAL A 118 -20.64 -6.77 2.83
C VAL A 118 -21.69 -5.77 3.33
N VAL A 119 -22.35 -6.08 4.43
CA VAL A 119 -23.32 -5.18 5.07
C VAL A 119 -22.62 -4.42 6.18
N PHE A 120 -22.64 -3.11 6.12
CA PHE A 120 -22.12 -2.26 7.18
C PHE A 120 -23.02 -2.30 8.40
N ARG A 121 -22.45 -2.53 9.60
CA ARG A 121 -23.18 -2.68 10.87
C ARG A 121 -23.05 -1.48 11.79
N GLY A 122 -22.04 -0.64 11.58
CA GLY A 122 -21.83 0.56 12.37
C GLY A 122 -20.36 0.73 12.81
N VAL A 123 -20.14 1.78 13.58
CA VAL A 123 -18.81 2.17 14.08
C VAL A 123 -18.53 1.52 15.44
N ALA A 124 -17.35 0.98 15.60
CA ALA A 124 -16.89 0.42 16.86
C ALA A 124 -16.50 1.53 17.87
N GLN A 125 -16.81 1.29 19.13
CA GLN A 125 -16.51 2.17 20.25
C GLN A 125 -15.66 1.46 21.30
N ASP A 126 -14.89 2.25 22.04
CA ASP A 126 -14.17 1.78 23.23
C ASP A 126 -15.10 1.66 24.46
N ALA A 127 -14.52 1.26 25.59
CA ALA A 127 -15.25 1.11 26.86
C ALA A 127 -15.86 2.43 27.37
N ALA A 128 -15.27 3.57 27.00
CA ALA A 128 -15.79 4.90 27.35
C ALA A 128 -16.91 5.37 26.39
N GLY A 129 -17.21 4.61 25.33
CA GLY A 129 -18.20 4.97 24.34
C GLY A 129 -17.70 5.89 23.23
N MET A 130 -16.38 6.07 23.12
CA MET A 130 -15.78 6.89 22.09
C MET A 130 -15.60 6.11 20.80
N PRO A 131 -15.99 6.66 19.63
CA PRO A 131 -15.72 6.04 18.35
C PRO A 131 -14.22 5.82 18.14
N LEU A 132 -13.88 4.66 17.58
CA LEU A 132 -12.51 4.31 17.28
C LEU A 132 -12.17 4.65 15.82
N ASN A 133 -11.01 5.29 15.63
CA ASN A 133 -10.44 5.55 14.32
C ASN A 133 -8.96 5.13 14.32
N ILE A 134 -8.47 4.55 13.22
CA ILE A 134 -7.09 4.02 13.13
C ILE A 134 -6.02 5.09 13.36
N ARG A 135 -6.33 6.38 13.12
CA ARG A 135 -5.43 7.51 13.39
C ARG A 135 -5.05 7.65 14.85
N GLN A 136 -5.95 7.27 15.78
CA GLN A 136 -5.67 7.31 17.21
C GLN A 136 -4.50 6.39 17.58
N PHE A 137 -4.15 5.45 16.69
CA PHE A 137 -3.11 4.44 16.87
C PHE A 137 -1.94 4.61 15.90
N ALA A 138 -1.88 5.73 15.19
CA ALA A 138 -0.75 6.08 14.34
C ALA A 138 0.55 6.11 15.14
N ARG A 139 1.67 5.75 14.48
CA ARG A 139 3.00 5.86 15.12
C ARG A 139 3.31 7.31 15.40
N SER A 140 3.82 7.57 16.60
CA SER A 140 4.52 8.81 16.89
C SER A 140 5.89 8.77 16.20
N LEU A 141 6.23 9.85 15.51
CA LEU A 141 7.59 9.98 14.99
C LEU A 141 8.57 10.17 16.14
N PRO A 142 9.78 9.61 16.04
CA PRO A 142 10.86 10.02 16.94
C PRO A 142 11.06 11.53 16.79
N GLN A 143 11.07 12.26 17.91
CA GLN A 143 11.58 13.63 17.93
C GLN A 143 13.11 13.56 17.83
N SER A 144 13.62 13.37 16.62
CA SER A 144 15.04 13.32 16.38
C SER A 144 15.40 14.41 15.39
N ASP A 145 16.22 15.37 15.81
CA ASP A 145 16.92 16.30 14.94
C ASP A 145 17.97 15.60 14.06
N ALA A 146 18.18 14.30 14.26
CA ALA A 146 19.19 13.48 13.61
C ALA A 146 18.70 12.80 12.31
N VAL A 147 17.99 13.52 11.44
CA VAL A 147 17.50 13.02 10.15
C VAL A 147 18.58 13.13 9.05
N ASP A 148 19.81 13.12 9.39
CA ASP A 148 20.91 13.33 8.43
C ASP A 148 21.79 12.09 8.27
N GLN A 149 21.16 10.93 8.10
CA GLN A 149 21.88 9.79 7.57
C GLN A 149 21.86 9.89 6.03
N ASP A 150 23.04 9.84 5.42
CA ASP A 150 23.27 9.77 3.97
C ASP A 150 22.80 8.43 3.36
N ALA A 151 21.84 7.76 3.99
CA ALA A 151 21.31 6.49 3.53
C ALA A 151 20.70 6.65 2.13
N PRO A 152 21.17 5.88 1.12
CA PRO A 152 20.62 5.92 -0.22
C PRO A 152 19.16 5.46 -0.21
N VAL A 153 18.33 6.15 -1.00
CA VAL A 153 16.90 5.83 -1.14
C VAL A 153 16.63 5.28 -2.54
N PHE A 154 16.00 4.12 -2.61
CA PHE A 154 15.61 3.44 -3.84
C PHE A 154 14.08 3.42 -3.92
N VAL A 155 13.53 4.03 -4.96
CA VAL A 155 12.08 4.16 -5.13
C VAL A 155 11.62 3.35 -6.33
N VAL A 156 10.78 2.36 -6.10
CA VAL A 156 10.18 1.52 -7.15
C VAL A 156 8.78 2.03 -7.47
N VAL A 157 8.56 2.40 -8.72
CA VAL A 157 7.25 2.82 -9.26
C VAL A 157 6.83 1.88 -10.39
N GLY A 158 5.58 1.95 -10.82
CA GLY A 158 5.11 1.07 -11.90
C GLY A 158 4.13 1.71 -12.84
N THR A 159 4.04 1.15 -14.04
CA THR A 159 3.08 1.60 -15.08
C THR A 159 1.65 1.16 -14.79
N SER A 160 1.45 0.13 -13.97
CA SER A 160 0.13 -0.34 -13.53
C SER A 160 0.25 -1.26 -12.31
N SER A 161 -0.88 -1.76 -11.83
CA SER A 161 -0.90 -2.87 -10.86
C SER A 161 -0.30 -4.13 -11.51
N GLU A 162 0.37 -4.98 -10.71
CA GLU A 162 0.91 -6.30 -11.12
C GLU A 162 1.99 -6.28 -12.20
N VAL A 163 2.71 -5.18 -12.36
CA VAL A 163 3.87 -5.09 -13.28
C VAL A 163 5.19 -5.50 -12.62
N GLY A 164 5.14 -6.24 -11.52
CA GLY A 164 6.34 -6.76 -10.85
C GLY A 164 7.08 -5.76 -9.98
N LYS A 165 6.42 -4.70 -9.45
CA LYS A 165 7.03 -3.74 -8.50
C LYS A 165 7.62 -4.44 -7.28
N THR A 166 6.83 -5.27 -6.60
CA THR A 166 7.27 -6.01 -5.41
C THR A 166 8.41 -6.98 -5.74
N THR A 167 8.35 -7.65 -6.90
CA THR A 167 9.45 -8.49 -7.38
C THR A 167 10.73 -7.66 -7.60
N ALA A 168 10.62 -6.49 -8.21
CA ALA A 168 11.75 -5.58 -8.39
C ALA A 168 12.30 -5.10 -7.03
N ALA A 169 11.41 -4.67 -6.12
CA ALA A 169 11.76 -4.20 -4.78
C ALA A 169 12.54 -5.28 -3.99
N VAL A 170 12.03 -6.52 -3.94
CA VAL A 170 12.70 -7.65 -3.27
C VAL A 170 14.08 -7.94 -3.89
N ASN A 171 14.22 -7.88 -5.22
CA ASN A 171 15.51 -8.14 -5.84
C ASN A 171 16.51 -6.99 -5.65
N ILE A 172 16.04 -5.73 -5.56
CA ILE A 172 16.87 -4.59 -5.13
C ILE A 172 17.33 -4.81 -3.70
N LEU A 173 16.43 -5.16 -2.78
CA LEU A 173 16.77 -5.47 -1.39
C LEU A 173 17.88 -6.55 -1.30
N ARG A 174 17.72 -7.64 -2.06
CA ARG A 174 18.77 -8.69 -2.14
C ARG A 174 20.08 -8.18 -2.68
N ALA A 175 20.07 -7.26 -3.66
CA ALA A 175 21.28 -6.65 -4.20
C ALA A 175 21.95 -5.75 -3.17
N LEU A 176 21.19 -4.90 -2.47
CA LEU A 176 21.69 -4.05 -1.39
C LEU A 176 22.36 -4.87 -0.28
N ARG A 177 21.71 -5.95 0.16
CA ARG A 177 22.28 -6.87 1.15
C ARG A 177 23.60 -7.50 0.69
N ARG A 178 23.71 -7.86 -0.57
CA ARG A 178 24.97 -8.42 -1.14
C ARG A 178 26.08 -7.37 -1.29
N SER A 179 25.73 -6.10 -1.52
CA SER A 179 26.70 -4.99 -1.60
C SER A 179 27.13 -4.45 -0.24
N GLY A 180 26.66 -5.05 0.86
CA GLY A 180 27.14 -4.76 2.21
C GLY A 180 26.21 -3.91 3.06
N HIS A 181 25.03 -3.49 2.55
CA HIS A 181 24.03 -2.83 3.38
C HIS A 181 23.45 -3.83 4.39
N ALA A 182 23.84 -3.66 5.65
CA ALA A 182 23.46 -4.60 6.72
C ALA A 182 22.03 -4.37 7.21
N GLN A 183 21.55 -3.13 7.17
CA GLN A 183 20.26 -2.69 7.68
C GLN A 183 19.50 -1.92 6.59
N VAL A 184 18.46 -2.53 6.01
CA VAL A 184 17.64 -1.87 5.00
C VAL A 184 16.23 -1.67 5.54
N ALA A 185 15.79 -0.41 5.65
CA ALA A 185 14.39 -0.11 5.92
C ALA A 185 13.56 -0.24 4.65
N ALA A 186 12.31 -0.71 4.77
CA ALA A 186 11.39 -0.80 3.64
C ALA A 186 10.09 -0.04 3.90
N LEU A 187 9.58 0.62 2.88
CA LEU A 187 8.35 1.40 2.90
C LEU A 187 7.46 1.04 1.73
N LYS A 188 6.25 0.56 2.00
CA LYS A 188 5.14 0.59 1.04
C LYS A 188 4.49 1.95 1.11
N ALA A 189 4.90 2.88 0.24
CA ALA A 189 4.58 4.30 0.37
C ALA A 189 3.15 4.63 -0.04
N THR A 190 2.62 3.96 -1.06
CA THR A 190 1.31 4.31 -1.63
C THR A 190 0.48 3.07 -1.98
N GLY A 191 -0.83 3.26 -2.16
CA GLY A 191 -1.79 2.23 -2.51
C GLY A 191 -2.62 1.75 -1.32
N THR A 192 -3.11 0.52 -1.38
CA THR A 192 -3.70 -0.20 -0.24
C THR A 192 -2.59 -0.83 0.60
N SER A 193 -2.81 -0.92 1.91
CA SER A 193 -1.93 -1.68 2.79
C SER A 193 -2.10 -3.19 2.56
N SER A 194 -1.01 -3.94 2.70
CA SER A 194 -1.02 -5.40 2.76
C SER A 194 0.18 -5.86 3.58
N LEU A 195 -0.06 -6.60 4.65
CA LEU A 195 1.02 -7.17 5.44
C LEU A 195 1.80 -8.23 4.67
N ALA A 196 1.18 -8.93 3.72
CA ALA A 196 1.87 -9.88 2.86
C ALA A 196 3.00 -9.22 2.06
N GLU A 197 2.82 -7.96 1.62
CA GLU A 197 3.88 -7.19 0.94
C GLU A 197 5.00 -6.82 1.93
N LEU A 198 4.66 -6.35 3.14
CA LEU A 198 5.66 -6.05 4.17
C LEU A 198 6.43 -7.30 4.62
N HIS A 199 5.74 -8.42 4.78
CA HIS A 199 6.38 -9.72 5.09
C HIS A 199 7.35 -10.12 3.98
N SER A 200 7.00 -9.89 2.71
CA SER A 200 7.91 -10.16 1.60
C SER A 200 9.21 -9.37 1.71
N TYR A 201 9.20 -8.13 2.22
CA TYR A 201 10.44 -7.40 2.48
C TYR A 201 11.18 -7.95 3.70
N GLN A 202 10.45 -8.29 4.77
CA GLN A 202 11.03 -8.86 5.99
C GLN A 202 11.70 -10.22 5.73
N ASP A 203 11.10 -11.07 4.90
CA ASP A 203 11.64 -12.39 4.51
C ASP A 203 13.00 -12.26 3.83
N PHE A 204 13.26 -11.12 3.17
CA PHE A 204 14.56 -10.82 2.56
C PHE A 204 15.43 -9.88 3.40
N GLY A 205 15.06 -9.68 4.68
CA GLY A 205 15.90 -9.04 5.69
C GLY A 205 15.77 -7.53 5.77
N ALA A 206 14.67 -6.94 5.28
CA ALA A 206 14.39 -5.53 5.57
C ALA A 206 13.82 -5.36 6.98
N ALA A 207 14.32 -4.37 7.70
CA ALA A 207 13.82 -3.93 9.00
C ALA A 207 14.31 -2.49 9.29
N PRO A 208 13.45 -1.57 9.75
CA PRO A 208 11.99 -1.76 9.90
C PRO A 208 11.22 -1.74 8.56
N CYS A 209 9.96 -2.21 8.57
CA CYS A 209 9.06 -2.15 7.43
C CYS A 209 7.78 -1.40 7.82
N PHE A 210 7.33 -0.49 6.96
CA PHE A 210 6.16 0.35 7.20
C PHE A 210 5.25 0.46 5.98
N ASP A 211 3.97 0.77 6.24
CA ASP A 211 3.00 1.25 5.24
C ASP A 211 2.08 2.34 5.82
N CYS A 212 1.10 2.78 5.06
CA CYS A 212 0.20 3.87 5.42
C CYS A 212 -0.63 3.61 6.69
N VAL A 213 -0.95 2.34 7.03
CA VAL A 213 -1.70 2.00 8.26
C VAL A 213 -0.89 2.32 9.52
N ASP A 214 0.44 2.21 9.45
CA ASP A 214 1.30 2.60 10.58
C ASP A 214 1.19 4.09 10.91
N PHE A 215 0.75 4.90 9.96
CA PHE A 215 0.56 6.34 10.07
C PHE A 215 -0.91 6.77 10.06
N GLY A 216 -1.82 5.83 10.32
CA GLY A 216 -3.23 6.11 10.56
C GLY A 216 -4.08 6.31 9.30
N LEU A 217 -3.62 5.84 8.14
CA LEU A 217 -4.39 5.85 6.90
C LEU A 217 -4.76 4.42 6.46
N PRO A 218 -6.01 4.17 6.05
CA PRO A 218 -6.40 2.87 5.49
C PRO A 218 -5.80 2.64 4.11
N THR A 219 -5.64 3.71 3.34
CA THR A 219 -5.06 3.74 1.98
C THR A 219 -4.51 5.13 1.70
N THR A 220 -3.72 5.28 0.63
CA THR A 220 -3.22 6.58 0.19
C THR A 220 -3.94 7.12 -1.05
N TYR A 221 -5.06 6.54 -1.45
CA TYR A 221 -5.85 7.09 -2.56
C TYR A 221 -6.45 8.44 -2.20
N PRO A 222 -6.63 9.36 -3.18
CA PRO A 222 -7.13 10.70 -2.91
C PRO A 222 -8.50 10.68 -2.22
N SER A 223 -8.59 11.25 -1.03
CA SER A 223 -9.86 11.42 -0.29
C SER A 223 -10.23 12.90 -0.12
N GLY A 224 -9.28 13.81 -0.36
CA GLY A 224 -9.46 15.24 -0.10
C GLY A 224 -9.60 15.61 1.39
N ARG A 225 -9.49 14.63 2.29
CA ARG A 225 -9.77 14.82 3.74
C ARG A 225 -8.52 14.96 4.59
N HIS A 226 -7.33 14.72 4.02
CA HIS A 226 -6.08 14.69 4.77
C HIS A 226 -4.98 15.46 4.09
N ASP A 227 -4.07 16.02 4.88
CA ASP A 227 -2.77 16.46 4.41
C ASP A 227 -1.90 15.22 4.15
N ILE A 228 -2.03 14.65 2.97
CA ILE A 228 -1.28 13.47 2.56
C ILE A 228 0.23 13.74 2.54
N GLY A 229 0.64 14.98 2.27
CA GLY A 229 2.05 15.38 2.27
C GLY A 229 2.70 15.22 3.64
N ALA A 230 1.99 15.64 4.71
CA ALA A 230 2.48 15.45 6.08
C ALA A 230 2.61 13.97 6.45
N VAL A 231 1.67 13.12 6.00
CA VAL A 231 1.75 11.67 6.23
C VAL A 231 2.93 11.07 5.47
N PHE A 232 3.15 11.44 4.21
CA PHE A 232 4.30 10.97 3.42
C PHE A 232 5.64 11.40 4.01
N ALA A 233 5.70 12.63 4.57
CA ALA A 233 6.86 13.09 5.33
C ALA A 233 7.14 12.15 6.51
N ALA A 234 6.11 11.91 7.32
CA ALA A 234 6.19 11.03 8.49
C ALA A 234 6.63 9.61 8.14
N MET A 235 6.11 9.05 7.05
CA MET A 235 6.44 7.71 6.56
C MET A 235 7.92 7.61 6.13
N LEU A 236 8.39 8.59 5.36
CA LEU A 236 9.78 8.63 4.90
C LEU A 236 10.75 8.87 6.06
N ASP A 237 10.43 9.82 6.94
CA ASP A 237 11.26 10.14 8.10
C ASP A 237 11.35 8.96 9.07
N ALA A 238 10.30 8.15 9.24
CA ALA A 238 10.36 6.95 10.05
C ALA A 238 11.39 5.92 9.53
N CYS A 239 11.59 5.85 8.22
CA CYS A 239 12.66 5.03 7.62
C CYS A 239 14.03 5.69 7.77
N LEU A 240 14.13 7.00 7.53
CA LEU A 240 15.40 7.74 7.57
C LEU A 240 15.93 7.94 8.99
N CYS A 241 15.05 7.99 10.00
CA CYS A 241 15.42 8.05 11.42
C CYS A 241 15.69 6.67 12.04
N SER A 242 15.56 5.59 11.27
CA SER A 242 15.97 4.26 11.72
C SER A 242 17.49 4.08 11.55
N ASP A 243 18.05 3.05 12.19
CA ASP A 243 19.48 2.71 12.01
C ASP A 243 19.77 2.06 10.63
N ALA A 244 18.91 2.28 9.64
CA ALA A 244 19.05 1.70 8.31
C ALA A 244 20.14 2.43 7.50
N ASP A 245 21.01 1.66 6.86
CA ASP A 245 22.05 2.14 5.96
C ASP A 245 21.59 2.25 4.49
N ALA A 246 20.35 1.86 4.20
CA ALA A 246 19.65 2.10 2.94
C ALA A 246 18.13 2.06 3.16
N VAL A 247 17.37 2.77 2.32
CA VAL A 247 15.91 2.78 2.34
C VAL A 247 15.35 2.30 1.00
N LEU A 248 14.52 1.27 1.03
CA LEU A 248 13.77 0.77 -0.11
C LEU A 248 12.32 1.24 -0.01
N VAL A 249 11.84 1.89 -1.05
CA VAL A 249 10.46 2.37 -1.15
C VAL A 249 9.76 1.71 -2.33
N GLU A 250 8.57 1.18 -2.12
CA GLU A 250 7.68 0.76 -3.20
C GLU A 250 6.43 1.63 -3.23
N CYS A 251 6.12 2.21 -4.39
CA CYS A 251 4.86 2.89 -4.64
C CYS A 251 3.83 1.90 -5.20
N GLY A 252 2.75 1.65 -4.45
CA GLY A 252 1.61 0.86 -4.93
C GLY A 252 0.75 1.67 -5.90
N GLY A 253 -0.02 0.97 -6.74
CA GLY A 253 -0.75 1.58 -7.83
C GLY A 253 0.14 1.81 -9.07
N ASP A 254 -0.24 2.78 -9.89
CA ASP A 254 0.57 3.28 -11.01
C ASP A 254 1.13 4.68 -10.70
N ILE A 255 1.97 5.20 -11.61
CA ILE A 255 2.64 6.49 -11.43
C ILE A 255 1.70 7.71 -11.41
N LEU A 256 0.42 7.56 -11.72
CA LEU A 256 -0.57 8.65 -11.76
C LEU A 256 -1.56 8.56 -10.61
N GLY A 257 -1.79 7.34 -10.05
CA GLY A 257 -2.77 7.07 -9.00
C GLY A 257 -2.19 7.10 -7.59
N ALA A 258 -3.04 6.84 -6.60
CA ALA A 258 -2.70 6.62 -5.18
C ALA A 258 -1.82 7.72 -4.53
N ASN A 259 -1.89 8.95 -5.04
CA ASN A 259 -1.00 10.05 -4.64
C ASN A 259 0.51 9.80 -4.89
N VAL A 260 0.85 8.89 -5.82
CA VAL A 260 2.25 8.64 -6.21
C VAL A 260 2.97 9.92 -6.64
N PRO A 261 2.40 10.80 -7.49
CA PRO A 261 3.06 12.06 -7.86
C PRO A 261 3.43 12.92 -6.65
N VAL A 262 2.53 13.04 -5.67
CA VAL A 262 2.77 13.82 -4.44
C VAL A 262 3.90 13.19 -3.60
N PHE A 263 3.90 11.85 -3.50
CA PHE A 263 4.99 11.15 -2.79
C PHE A 263 6.34 11.33 -3.49
N LEU A 264 6.38 11.20 -4.83
CA LEU A 264 7.60 11.37 -5.60
C LEU A 264 8.17 12.79 -5.48
N GLU A 265 7.33 13.81 -5.55
CA GLU A 265 7.75 15.19 -5.30
C GLU A 265 8.36 15.34 -3.90
N HIS A 266 7.71 14.74 -2.90
CA HIS A 266 8.18 14.82 -1.51
C HIS A 266 9.52 14.10 -1.32
N VAL A 267 9.66 12.86 -1.79
CA VAL A 267 10.90 12.09 -1.63
C VAL A 267 12.08 12.72 -2.37
N MET A 268 11.85 13.22 -3.60
CA MET A 268 12.92 13.86 -4.38
C MET A 268 13.36 15.21 -3.79
N ARG A 269 12.45 15.95 -3.19
CA ARG A 269 12.79 17.18 -2.44
C ARG A 269 13.63 16.84 -1.19
N ARG A 270 13.26 15.81 -0.47
CA ARG A 270 13.92 15.36 0.77
C ARG A 270 15.24 14.64 0.50
N ARG A 271 15.32 13.90 -0.60
CA ARG A 271 16.46 13.09 -1.06
C ARG A 271 16.69 13.25 -2.56
N PRO A 272 17.32 14.36 -3.02
CA PRO A 272 17.51 14.61 -4.46
C PRO A 272 18.32 13.52 -5.18
N GLY A 273 19.12 12.75 -4.42
CA GLY A 273 19.90 11.61 -4.94
C GLY A 273 19.17 10.28 -4.98
N ALA A 274 17.87 10.25 -4.66
CA ALA A 274 17.09 9.01 -4.68
C ALA A 274 17.10 8.35 -6.07
N LYS A 275 17.26 7.02 -6.09
CA LYS A 275 17.29 6.22 -7.31
C LYS A 275 15.88 5.80 -7.68
N LEU A 276 15.39 6.21 -8.85
CA LEU A 276 14.04 5.88 -9.32
C LEU A 276 14.08 4.66 -10.25
N ILE A 277 13.40 3.60 -9.85
CA ILE A 277 13.31 2.35 -10.60
C ILE A 277 11.88 2.21 -11.14
N LEU A 278 11.73 2.04 -12.44
CA LEU A 278 10.44 1.85 -13.11
C LEU A 278 10.21 0.38 -13.43
N ALA A 279 9.14 -0.20 -12.90
CA ALA A 279 8.61 -1.48 -13.35
C ALA A 279 7.55 -1.24 -14.45
N ALA A 280 7.73 -1.83 -15.62
CA ALA A 280 6.84 -1.63 -16.77
C ALA A 280 6.42 -2.96 -17.41
N SER A 281 5.16 -3.00 -17.91
CA SER A 281 4.59 -4.17 -18.56
C SER A 281 5.26 -4.50 -19.91
N ASP A 282 5.62 -3.47 -20.66
CA ASP A 282 6.20 -3.58 -22.01
C ASP A 282 7.00 -2.30 -22.34
N SER A 283 7.68 -2.31 -23.48
CA SER A 283 8.56 -1.21 -23.90
C SER A 283 7.80 0.10 -24.17
N LEU A 284 6.54 0.05 -24.64
CA LEU A 284 5.74 1.25 -24.89
C LEU A 284 5.23 1.86 -23.59
N ALA A 285 4.81 1.02 -22.64
CA ALA A 285 4.47 1.46 -21.28
C ALA A 285 5.68 2.11 -20.59
N ALA A 286 6.88 1.55 -20.75
CA ALA A 286 8.11 2.13 -20.22
C ALA A 286 8.40 3.52 -20.84
N LEU A 287 8.26 3.66 -22.15
CA LEU A 287 8.45 4.95 -22.84
C LEU A 287 7.42 5.99 -22.40
N GLY A 288 6.14 5.62 -22.29
CA GLY A 288 5.07 6.49 -21.81
C GLY A 288 5.33 6.97 -20.39
N ALA A 289 5.67 6.04 -19.48
CA ALA A 289 6.01 6.37 -18.10
C ALA A 289 7.24 7.27 -17.99
N LYS A 290 8.29 7.03 -18.81
CA LYS A 290 9.45 7.92 -18.90
C LYS A 290 9.04 9.34 -19.24
N SER A 291 8.15 9.52 -20.22
CA SER A 291 7.68 10.84 -20.65
C SER A 291 6.91 11.56 -19.54
N VAL A 292 6.04 10.82 -18.82
CA VAL A 292 5.28 11.36 -17.68
C VAL A 292 6.23 11.79 -16.55
N LEU A 293 7.16 10.91 -16.15
CA LEU A 293 8.12 11.21 -15.08
C LEU A 293 9.07 12.36 -15.45
N ALA A 294 9.50 12.43 -16.72
CA ALA A 294 10.30 13.56 -17.20
C ALA A 294 9.53 14.89 -17.14
N GLY A 295 8.21 14.87 -17.42
CA GLY A 295 7.34 16.03 -17.23
C GLY A 295 7.22 16.48 -15.77
N MET A 296 7.48 15.61 -14.82
CA MET A 296 7.59 15.91 -13.38
C MET A 296 9.02 16.31 -12.96
N GLY A 297 9.97 16.41 -13.89
CA GLY A 297 11.38 16.66 -13.58
C GLY A 297 12.13 15.46 -13.01
N LEU A 298 11.61 14.23 -13.16
CA LEU A 298 12.16 13.02 -12.59
C LEU A 298 12.90 12.18 -13.64
N ALA A 299 14.10 11.71 -13.29
CA ALA A 299 14.91 10.84 -14.13
C ALA A 299 14.85 9.39 -13.62
N ILE A 300 14.58 8.45 -14.53
CA ILE A 300 14.60 7.02 -14.23
C ILE A 300 16.06 6.54 -14.19
N THR A 301 16.44 5.86 -13.12
CA THR A 301 17.76 5.24 -12.98
C THR A 301 17.81 3.86 -13.66
N LEU A 302 16.74 3.09 -13.55
CA LEU A 302 16.67 1.72 -14.08
C LEU A 302 15.23 1.37 -14.47
N ILE A 303 15.07 0.61 -15.56
CA ILE A 303 13.79 0.00 -15.97
C ILE A 303 13.86 -1.50 -15.68
N ALA A 304 12.78 -2.05 -15.10
CA ALA A 304 12.62 -3.45 -14.76
C ALA A 304 11.19 -3.93 -15.08
N GLY A 305 10.85 -5.16 -14.68
CA GLY A 305 9.53 -5.76 -14.88
C GLY A 305 9.42 -6.52 -16.20
N PRO A 306 8.21 -6.91 -16.64
CA PRO A 306 7.98 -7.76 -17.81
C PRO A 306 8.60 -7.23 -19.11
N CYS A 307 8.76 -5.92 -19.25
CA CYS A 307 9.48 -5.31 -20.38
C CYS A 307 10.97 -5.70 -20.46
N THR A 308 11.47 -6.54 -19.55
CA THR A 308 12.84 -7.04 -19.49
C THR A 308 12.92 -8.57 -19.41
N ASP A 309 11.81 -9.30 -19.62
CA ASP A 309 11.75 -10.75 -19.42
C ASP A 309 12.62 -11.54 -20.38
N THR A 310 12.78 -11.05 -21.60
CA THR A 310 13.69 -11.67 -22.58
C THR A 310 14.80 -10.71 -23.00
N PRO A 311 16.00 -11.20 -23.36
CA PRO A 311 17.10 -10.34 -23.79
C PRO A 311 16.72 -9.40 -24.95
N THR A 312 15.90 -9.87 -25.89
CA THR A 312 15.44 -9.09 -27.04
C THR A 312 14.54 -7.93 -26.63
N ILE A 313 13.58 -8.17 -25.71
CA ILE A 313 12.68 -7.13 -25.23
C ILE A 313 13.43 -6.16 -24.31
N GLU A 314 14.31 -6.66 -23.46
CA GLU A 314 15.18 -5.85 -22.61
C GLU A 314 16.04 -4.88 -23.44
N GLN A 315 16.68 -5.38 -24.51
CA GLN A 315 17.47 -4.55 -25.42
C GLN A 315 16.60 -3.50 -26.11
N ARG A 316 15.43 -3.89 -26.64
CA ARG A 316 14.46 -2.97 -27.25
C ARG A 316 14.04 -1.86 -26.26
N THR A 317 13.75 -2.23 -25.02
CA THR A 317 13.35 -1.27 -23.99
C THR A 317 14.47 -0.28 -23.70
N ARG A 318 15.70 -0.77 -23.59
CA ARG A 318 16.91 0.05 -23.40
C ARG A 318 17.11 1.03 -24.53
N ASP A 319 17.05 0.55 -25.79
CA ASP A 319 17.27 1.38 -26.97
C ASP A 319 16.17 2.44 -27.13
N LEU A 320 14.91 2.04 -26.92
CA LEU A 320 13.76 2.93 -27.03
C LEU A 320 13.74 4.02 -25.95
N CYS A 321 14.06 3.65 -24.73
CA CYS A 321 14.00 4.56 -23.60
C CYS A 321 15.31 5.35 -23.35
N GLY A 322 16.45 4.87 -23.86
CA GLY A 322 17.76 5.45 -23.55
C GLY A 322 18.10 5.41 -22.05
N VAL A 323 17.56 4.43 -21.33
CA VAL A 323 17.74 4.22 -19.88
C VAL A 323 18.17 2.77 -19.66
N PRO A 324 19.07 2.48 -18.74
CA PRO A 324 19.39 1.10 -18.36
C PRO A 324 18.13 0.28 -18.10
N ALA A 325 18.04 -0.89 -18.73
CA ALA A 325 16.92 -1.81 -18.53
C ALA A 325 17.49 -3.19 -18.21
N MET A 326 16.90 -3.87 -17.22
CA MET A 326 17.46 -5.11 -16.68
C MET A 326 16.37 -5.96 -16.01
N ASN A 327 16.40 -7.27 -16.28
CA ASN A 327 15.58 -8.21 -15.54
C ASN A 327 16.20 -8.49 -14.16
N LEU A 328 15.64 -7.86 -13.14
CA LEU A 328 16.11 -8.03 -11.76
C LEU A 328 15.78 -9.41 -11.17
N ALA A 329 14.85 -10.17 -11.75
CA ALA A 329 14.49 -11.51 -11.29
C ALA A 329 15.44 -12.60 -11.85
N ARG A 330 16.26 -12.28 -12.86
CA ARG A 330 17.19 -13.25 -13.47
C ARG A 330 18.33 -13.58 -12.50
N SER A 331 18.62 -14.87 -12.34
CA SER A 331 19.73 -15.33 -11.50
C SER A 331 21.07 -14.71 -11.94
N GLY A 332 21.88 -14.28 -10.97
CA GLY A 332 23.19 -13.68 -11.22
C GLY A 332 23.16 -12.21 -11.64
N THR A 333 22.01 -11.59 -11.75
CA THR A 333 21.90 -10.16 -12.03
C THR A 333 22.43 -9.35 -10.84
N THR A 334 23.43 -8.49 -11.09
CA THR A 334 23.91 -7.51 -10.12
C THR A 334 23.27 -6.17 -10.45
N ALA A 335 22.53 -5.61 -9.52
CA ALA A 335 21.94 -4.29 -9.73
C ALA A 335 23.06 -3.23 -9.83
N PRO A 336 22.94 -2.22 -10.71
CA PRO A 336 24.02 -1.28 -11.02
C PRO A 336 24.08 -0.10 -10.04
N PHE A 337 23.92 -0.35 -8.74
CA PHE A 337 24.01 0.68 -7.69
C PHE A 337 24.69 0.18 -6.43
#